data_25f436b9e24e95068e56bd1c1aa13e22
#
_entry.id   25f436b9e24e95068e56bd1c1aa13e22
#
_cell.length_a   1.000
_cell.length_b   1.000
_cell.length_c   1.000
_cell.angle_alpha   90.00
_cell.angle_beta   90.00
_cell.angle_gamma   90.00
#
_symmetry.space_group_name_H-M   'P 1'
#
loop_
_entity.id
_entity.type
_entity.pdbx_description
1 polymer ?
#
loop_
_entity_poly.entity_id
_entity_poly.type
_entity_poly.pdbx_seq_one_letter_code
_entity_poly.pdbx_strand_id
1 'polypeptide(L)'
;FYSCFPCVVQIAADVCGMPHDDPRGFTVTGGLPYFGGAGNAYTLMSVATMMDKLRANPGKCGMCTGNGWFLTKHALGLYSTSPPEGDWARESVSVLQRKIDAMPKLELDEAPKGTGRIESYTVAHVGGKPPQGILIGRMAETDKRFVAHMTSQGEHIAQLMHEDGVGMMGTLAPDDEGFN
;
A
#
# COMPACT_ATOMS: atom_id res chain seq x y z
N PHE A 1 4.91 -11.76 -3.39
CA PHE A 1 4.23 -10.50 -3.77
C PHE A 1 4.99 -9.83 -4.91
N TYR A 2 4.27 -9.11 -5.76
CA TYR A 2 4.88 -8.39 -6.88
C TYR A 2 4.30 -6.97 -6.93
N SER A 3 5.11 -5.96 -6.61
CA SER A 3 4.66 -4.57 -6.51
C SER A 3 5.76 -3.58 -6.88
N CYS A 4 5.37 -2.32 -7.04
CA CYS A 4 6.27 -1.19 -7.25
C CYS A 4 6.97 -0.76 -5.95
N PHE A 5 6.34 -0.97 -4.80
CA PHE A 5 6.75 -0.40 -3.52
C PHE A 5 6.97 -1.47 -2.46
N PRO A 6 7.99 -1.33 -1.60
CA PRO A 6 8.27 -2.25 -0.49
C PRO A 6 7.10 -2.35 0.51
N CYS A 7 6.31 -1.29 0.67
CA CYS A 7 5.20 -1.27 1.62
C CYS A 7 4.18 -2.40 1.42
N VAL A 8 3.97 -2.86 0.18
CA VAL A 8 3.08 -4.00 -0.10
C VAL A 8 3.60 -5.28 0.56
N VAL A 9 4.91 -5.47 0.53
CA VAL A 9 5.57 -6.62 1.16
C VAL A 9 5.45 -6.53 2.69
N GLN A 10 5.67 -5.35 3.25
CA GLN A 10 5.58 -5.09 4.70
C GLN A 10 4.14 -5.31 5.20
N ILE A 11 3.15 -4.70 4.53
CA ILE A 11 1.72 -4.88 4.86
C ILE A 11 1.34 -6.37 4.80
N ALA A 12 1.80 -7.09 3.79
CA ALA A 12 1.50 -8.50 3.66
C ALA A 12 2.16 -9.34 4.76
N ALA A 13 3.37 -9.01 5.17
CA ALA A 13 4.05 -9.64 6.30
C ALA A 13 3.25 -9.44 7.58
N ASP A 14 2.86 -8.21 7.89
CA ASP A 14 2.08 -7.85 9.08
C ASP A 14 0.72 -8.59 9.12
N VAL A 15 -0.02 -8.56 8.01
CA VAL A 15 -1.32 -9.26 7.91
C VAL A 15 -1.18 -10.78 8.06
N CYS A 16 -0.10 -11.35 7.54
CA CYS A 16 0.17 -12.79 7.66
C CYS A 16 0.83 -13.18 8.99
N GLY A 17 1.14 -12.23 9.86
CA GLY A 17 1.85 -12.47 11.12
C GLY A 17 3.27 -13.02 10.92
N MET A 18 3.94 -12.60 9.85
CA MET A 18 5.29 -13.04 9.48
C MET A 18 6.30 -11.93 9.80
N PRO A 19 7.48 -12.28 10.36
CA PRO A 19 8.55 -11.31 10.53
C PRO A 19 9.02 -10.77 9.17
N HIS A 20 9.42 -9.49 9.13
CA HIS A 20 9.84 -8.84 7.87
C HIS A 20 11.12 -9.44 7.27
N ASP A 21 11.91 -10.13 8.09
CA ASP A 21 13.12 -10.85 7.71
C ASP A 21 12.93 -12.37 7.57
N ASP A 22 11.68 -12.83 7.39
CA ASP A 22 11.37 -14.24 7.23
C ASP A 22 12.22 -14.88 6.11
N PRO A 23 12.97 -15.96 6.40
CA PRO A 23 13.92 -16.54 5.45
C PRO A 23 13.28 -17.10 4.19
N ARG A 24 11.96 -17.33 4.16
CA ARG A 24 11.24 -17.73 2.96
C ARG A 24 11.17 -16.62 1.93
N GLY A 25 11.32 -15.35 2.37
CA GLY A 25 11.16 -14.16 1.56
C GLY A 25 9.71 -13.90 1.14
N PHE A 26 9.44 -12.68 0.70
CA PHE A 26 8.10 -12.24 0.30
C PHE A 26 7.94 -12.05 -1.20
N THR A 27 9.00 -12.20 -1.96
CA THR A 27 9.00 -12.06 -3.40
C THR A 27 9.88 -13.11 -4.05
N VAL A 28 9.46 -13.59 -5.21
CA VAL A 28 10.27 -14.53 -6.02
C VAL A 28 11.03 -13.83 -7.13
N THR A 29 10.70 -12.56 -7.40
CA THR A 29 11.25 -11.76 -8.51
C THR A 29 11.99 -10.51 -8.05
N GLY A 30 11.83 -10.10 -6.81
CA GLY A 30 12.31 -8.82 -6.28
C GLY A 30 11.36 -7.64 -6.52
N GLY A 31 10.23 -7.86 -7.20
CA GLY A 31 9.25 -6.81 -7.53
C GLY A 31 9.56 -6.07 -8.84
N LEU A 32 8.71 -5.10 -9.19
CA LEU A 32 8.81 -4.37 -10.45
C LEU A 32 10.14 -3.62 -10.63
N PRO A 33 10.74 -2.97 -9.62
CA PRO A 33 11.99 -2.24 -9.79
C PRO A 33 13.16 -3.12 -10.24
N TYR A 34 13.13 -4.41 -9.94
CA TYR A 34 14.19 -5.36 -10.24
C TYR A 34 13.90 -6.24 -11.46
N PHE A 35 12.68 -6.72 -11.58
CA PHE A 35 12.30 -7.68 -12.62
C PHE A 35 11.60 -7.04 -13.82
N GLY A 36 11.07 -5.83 -13.64
CA GLY A 36 10.21 -5.17 -14.61
C GLY A 36 8.79 -5.73 -14.61
N GLY A 37 7.97 -5.28 -15.55
CA GLY A 37 6.57 -5.69 -15.66
C GLY A 37 5.84 -4.84 -16.67
N ALA A 38 5.79 -5.28 -17.93
CA ALA A 38 5.09 -4.57 -18.98
C ALA A 38 3.58 -4.72 -18.81
N GLY A 39 2.89 -3.60 -18.60
CA GLY A 39 1.44 -3.57 -18.42
C GLY A 39 0.99 -4.50 -17.28
N ASN A 40 0.10 -5.42 -17.56
CA ASN A 40 -0.46 -6.37 -16.59
C ASN A 40 0.31 -7.70 -16.50
N ALA A 41 1.45 -7.83 -17.18
CA ALA A 41 2.20 -9.09 -17.23
C ALA A 41 2.93 -9.42 -15.91
N TYR A 42 3.11 -8.47 -15.00
CA TYR A 42 3.92 -8.65 -13.79
C TYR A 42 3.47 -9.82 -12.92
N THR A 43 2.17 -10.04 -12.76
CA THR A 43 1.65 -11.19 -11.99
C THR A 43 2.00 -12.52 -12.66
N LEU A 44 1.93 -12.60 -14.00
CA LEU A 44 2.32 -13.81 -14.74
C LEU A 44 3.82 -14.09 -14.60
N MET A 45 4.66 -13.08 -14.52
CA MET A 45 6.11 -13.24 -14.27
C MET A 45 6.36 -13.86 -12.90
N SER A 46 5.63 -13.42 -11.87
CA SER A 46 5.74 -14.04 -10.54
C SER A 46 5.23 -15.48 -10.54
N VAL A 47 4.16 -15.78 -11.27
CA VAL A 47 3.64 -17.14 -11.42
C VAL A 47 4.65 -18.03 -12.15
N ALA A 48 5.23 -17.57 -13.24
CA ALA A 48 6.25 -18.33 -13.98
C ALA A 48 7.46 -18.66 -13.10
N THR A 49 8.00 -17.68 -12.37
CA THR A 49 9.11 -17.89 -11.44
C THR A 49 8.71 -18.82 -10.29
N MET A 50 7.48 -18.71 -9.79
CA MET A 50 6.95 -19.60 -8.75
C MET A 50 6.88 -21.06 -9.24
N MET A 51 6.50 -21.29 -10.51
CA MET A 51 6.47 -22.63 -11.08
C MET A 51 7.85 -23.31 -11.01
N ASP A 52 8.92 -22.61 -11.35
CA ASP A 52 10.27 -23.17 -11.28
C ASP A 52 10.67 -23.48 -9.84
N LYS A 53 10.35 -22.57 -8.91
CA LYS A 53 10.59 -22.81 -7.48
C LYS A 53 9.83 -24.01 -6.94
N LEU A 54 8.57 -24.19 -7.31
CA LEU A 54 7.75 -25.31 -6.86
C LEU A 54 8.22 -26.63 -7.48
N ARG A 55 8.62 -26.65 -8.77
CA ARG A 55 9.20 -27.84 -9.41
C ARG A 55 10.50 -28.28 -8.74
N ALA A 56 11.31 -27.32 -8.29
CA ALA A 56 12.53 -27.59 -7.53
C ALA A 56 12.23 -28.03 -6.08
N ASN A 57 11.03 -27.83 -5.57
CA ASN A 57 10.62 -28.14 -4.20
C ASN A 57 9.25 -28.84 -4.18
N PRO A 58 9.15 -30.11 -4.65
CA PRO A 58 7.88 -30.84 -4.70
C PRO A 58 7.19 -30.93 -3.34
N GLY A 59 5.86 -30.86 -3.33
CA GLY A 59 5.06 -30.91 -2.11
C GLY A 59 4.95 -29.58 -1.36
N LYS A 60 5.62 -28.52 -1.84
CA LYS A 60 5.46 -27.16 -1.29
C LYS A 60 4.29 -26.44 -1.98
N CYS A 61 3.74 -25.46 -1.27
CA CYS A 61 2.73 -24.55 -1.76
C CYS A 61 3.32 -23.15 -1.89
N GLY A 62 2.98 -22.45 -2.97
CA GLY A 62 3.38 -21.09 -3.24
C GLY A 62 2.18 -20.19 -3.44
N MET A 63 2.30 -18.92 -3.06
CA MET A 63 1.27 -17.91 -3.21
C MET A 63 1.79 -16.79 -4.10
N CYS A 64 1.02 -16.43 -5.13
CA CYS A 64 1.26 -15.24 -5.94
C CYS A 64 0.09 -14.28 -5.79
N THR A 65 0.39 -12.99 -5.70
CA THR A 65 -0.62 -11.94 -5.57
C THR A 65 -0.58 -11.01 -6.75
N GLY A 66 -1.75 -10.50 -7.14
CA GLY A 66 -1.90 -9.39 -8.08
C GLY A 66 -2.55 -8.22 -7.37
N ASN A 67 -2.05 -7.03 -7.65
CA ASN A 67 -2.54 -5.78 -7.11
C ASN A 67 -3.02 -4.87 -8.24
N GLY A 68 -4.18 -4.25 -8.08
CA GLY A 68 -4.71 -3.27 -9.02
C GLY A 68 -4.82 -1.89 -8.39
N TRP A 69 -4.33 -0.87 -9.12
CA TRP A 69 -4.35 0.52 -8.71
C TRP A 69 -3.72 0.75 -7.33
N PHE A 70 -4.23 1.66 -6.56
CA PHE A 70 -3.68 2.12 -5.27
C PHE A 70 -3.99 1.15 -4.11
N LEU A 71 -3.62 -0.14 -4.24
CA LEU A 71 -3.89 -1.21 -3.26
C LEU A 71 -5.40 -1.45 -3.00
N THR A 72 -6.25 -1.10 -3.95
CA THR A 72 -7.71 -1.19 -3.79
C THR A 72 -8.31 -2.47 -4.35
N LYS A 73 -7.56 -3.20 -5.17
CA LYS A 73 -8.01 -4.46 -5.79
C LYS A 73 -6.92 -5.49 -5.64
N HIS A 74 -7.28 -6.66 -5.11
CA HIS A 74 -6.34 -7.75 -4.89
C HIS A 74 -6.87 -9.05 -5.48
N ALA A 75 -5.94 -9.83 -6.00
CA ALA A 75 -6.17 -11.22 -6.38
C ALA A 75 -5.07 -12.09 -5.77
N LEU A 76 -5.40 -13.33 -5.44
CA LEU A 76 -4.49 -14.29 -4.83
C LEU A 76 -4.63 -15.62 -5.53
N GLY A 77 -3.51 -16.19 -5.95
CA GLY A 77 -3.41 -17.53 -6.50
C GLY A 77 -2.53 -18.43 -5.65
N LEU A 78 -3.01 -19.61 -5.34
CA LEU A 78 -2.24 -20.66 -4.68
C LEU A 78 -1.82 -21.71 -5.72
N TYR A 79 -0.57 -22.12 -5.64
CA TYR A 79 0.04 -23.05 -6.61
C TYR A 79 0.78 -24.16 -5.87
N SER A 80 0.70 -25.38 -6.39
CA SER A 80 1.43 -26.54 -5.86
C SER A 80 1.75 -27.53 -6.98
N THR A 81 2.73 -28.38 -6.77
CA THR A 81 3.00 -29.54 -7.60
C THR A 81 2.17 -30.76 -7.21
N SER A 82 1.46 -30.71 -6.10
CA SER A 82 0.53 -31.72 -5.64
C SER A 82 -0.92 -31.25 -5.82
N PRO A 83 -1.86 -32.12 -6.18
CA PRO A 83 -3.27 -31.76 -6.22
C PRO A 83 -3.76 -31.40 -4.80
N PRO A 84 -4.81 -30.59 -4.68
CA PRO A 84 -5.45 -30.32 -3.39
C PRO A 84 -6.05 -31.60 -2.80
N GLU A 85 -6.11 -31.66 -1.47
CA GLU A 85 -6.87 -32.70 -0.78
C GLU A 85 -8.37 -32.41 -0.92
N GLY A 86 -9.12 -33.34 -1.50
CA GLY A 86 -10.55 -33.22 -1.74
C GLY A 86 -10.91 -32.38 -2.98
N ASP A 87 -12.19 -32.04 -3.09
CA ASP A 87 -12.71 -31.27 -4.23
C ASP A 87 -12.24 -29.82 -4.18
N TRP A 88 -11.88 -29.27 -5.35
CA TRP A 88 -11.52 -27.88 -5.44
C TRP A 88 -12.72 -26.98 -5.17
N ALA A 89 -12.56 -26.07 -4.22
CA ALA A 89 -13.53 -25.04 -3.91
C ALA A 89 -12.82 -23.72 -3.56
N ARG A 90 -13.49 -22.62 -3.82
CA ARG A 90 -13.07 -21.31 -3.31
C ARG A 90 -14.25 -20.58 -2.68
N GLU A 91 -13.95 -19.78 -1.66
CA GLU A 91 -14.94 -18.88 -1.09
C GLU A 91 -15.40 -17.84 -2.13
N SER A 92 -16.69 -17.54 -2.13
CA SER A 92 -17.24 -16.55 -3.05
C SER A 92 -16.61 -15.16 -2.78
N VAL A 93 -16.21 -14.50 -3.85
CA VAL A 93 -15.68 -13.11 -3.76
C VAL A 93 -16.65 -12.19 -3.02
N SER A 94 -17.95 -12.35 -3.20
CA SER A 94 -18.97 -11.54 -2.50
C SER A 94 -19.00 -11.79 -0.99
N VAL A 95 -18.65 -12.98 -0.53
CA VAL A 95 -18.53 -13.28 0.91
C VAL A 95 -17.32 -12.58 1.49
N LEU A 96 -16.18 -12.67 0.81
CA LEU A 96 -14.95 -11.97 1.22
C LEU A 96 -15.15 -10.46 1.22
N GLN A 97 -15.79 -9.91 0.18
CA GLN A 97 -16.06 -8.48 0.10
C GLN A 97 -16.94 -7.99 1.24
N ARG A 98 -18.00 -8.72 1.60
CA ARG A 98 -18.84 -8.37 2.77
C ARG A 98 -18.06 -8.35 4.08
N LYS A 99 -17.11 -9.27 4.26
CA LYS A 99 -16.23 -9.26 5.46
C LYS A 99 -15.38 -7.98 5.49
N ILE A 100 -14.81 -7.57 4.36
CA ILE A 100 -14.04 -6.34 4.24
C ILE A 100 -14.92 -5.10 4.47
N ASP A 101 -16.11 -5.08 3.89
CA ASP A 101 -17.04 -3.95 4.01
C ASP A 101 -17.54 -3.76 5.45
N ALA A 102 -17.58 -4.83 6.23
CA ALA A 102 -17.96 -4.81 7.63
C ALA A 102 -16.81 -4.38 8.58
N MET A 103 -15.59 -4.27 8.10
CA MET A 103 -14.47 -3.79 8.92
C MET A 103 -14.63 -2.30 9.26
N PRO A 104 -14.18 -1.87 10.44
CA PRO A 104 -14.17 -0.46 10.80
C PRO A 104 -13.42 0.36 9.74
N LYS A 105 -14.04 1.44 9.29
CA LYS A 105 -13.43 2.38 8.34
C LYS A 105 -13.06 3.66 9.08
N LEU A 106 -11.93 4.23 8.72
CA LEU A 106 -11.57 5.55 9.20
C LEU A 106 -12.45 6.59 8.50
N GLU A 107 -13.05 7.47 9.29
CA GLU A 107 -13.81 8.59 8.74
C GLU A 107 -12.85 9.62 8.14
N LEU A 108 -13.18 10.10 6.95
CA LEU A 108 -12.46 11.17 6.28
C LEU A 108 -13.18 12.49 6.54
N ASP A 109 -12.43 13.53 6.86
CA ASP A 109 -12.88 14.90 6.84
C ASP A 109 -12.54 15.48 5.47
N GLU A 110 -13.55 15.75 4.67
CA GLU A 110 -13.38 16.26 3.29
C GLU A 110 -13.13 17.77 3.24
N ALA A 111 -13.38 18.48 4.32
CA ALA A 111 -13.14 19.91 4.45
C ALA A 111 -12.50 20.23 5.80
N PRO A 112 -11.32 19.70 6.09
CA PRO A 112 -10.70 19.80 7.40
C PRO A 112 -10.36 21.26 7.74
N LYS A 113 -10.71 21.66 8.96
CA LYS A 113 -10.45 22.99 9.48
C LYS A 113 -10.04 22.91 10.96
N GLY A 114 -8.99 23.62 11.33
CA GLY A 114 -8.48 23.63 12.68
C GLY A 114 -7.12 22.93 12.81
N THR A 115 -6.88 22.29 13.92
CA THR A 115 -5.58 21.65 14.20
C THR A 115 -5.57 20.18 13.79
N GLY A 116 -4.52 19.77 13.09
CA GLY A 116 -4.29 18.39 12.72
C GLY A 116 -2.87 17.93 13.04
N ARG A 117 -2.71 16.62 13.18
CA ARG A 117 -1.44 15.92 13.40
C ARG A 117 -1.08 15.10 12.17
N ILE A 118 0.14 15.22 11.70
CA ILE A 118 0.65 14.46 10.54
C ILE A 118 0.83 13.00 10.93
N GLU A 119 0.23 12.08 10.13
CA GLU A 119 0.45 10.62 10.20
C GLU A 119 1.42 10.14 9.12
N SER A 120 1.39 10.77 7.97
CA SER A 120 2.28 10.47 6.85
C SER A 120 2.36 11.66 5.92
N TYR A 121 3.46 11.76 5.18
CA TYR A 121 3.64 12.85 4.21
C TYR A 121 4.56 12.44 3.07
N THR A 122 4.54 13.23 2.04
CA THR A 122 5.56 13.20 0.99
C THR A 122 5.80 14.61 0.46
N VAL A 123 6.99 14.84 -0.06
CA VAL A 123 7.31 16.06 -0.81
C VAL A 123 7.46 15.68 -2.28
N ALA A 124 6.48 16.10 -3.09
CA ALA A 124 6.45 15.82 -4.51
C ALA A 124 7.32 16.81 -5.28
N HIS A 125 8.27 16.29 -6.06
CA HIS A 125 9.11 17.07 -6.98
C HIS A 125 8.62 16.87 -8.41
N VAL A 126 7.92 17.84 -8.93
CA VAL A 126 7.47 17.83 -10.34
C VAL A 126 8.37 18.78 -11.13
N GLY A 127 9.02 18.28 -12.18
CA GLY A 127 10.01 19.03 -12.95
C GLY A 127 9.53 20.42 -13.35
N GLY A 128 10.32 21.47 -13.07
CA GLY A 128 10.03 22.87 -13.37
C GLY A 128 9.03 23.55 -12.41
N LYS A 129 8.54 22.87 -11.38
CA LYS A 129 7.64 23.45 -10.36
C LYS A 129 8.29 23.40 -8.98
N PRO A 130 7.90 24.32 -8.06
CA PRO A 130 8.28 24.22 -6.66
C PRO A 130 7.82 22.89 -6.06
N PRO A 131 8.57 22.33 -5.09
CA PRO A 131 8.14 21.14 -4.37
C PRO A 131 6.81 21.38 -3.64
N GLN A 132 5.98 20.34 -3.60
CA GLN A 132 4.68 20.36 -2.92
C GLN A 132 4.66 19.35 -1.79
N GLY A 133 4.30 19.77 -0.59
CA GLY A 133 4.02 18.86 0.51
C GLY A 133 2.60 18.31 0.39
N ILE A 134 2.48 16.98 0.44
CA ILE A 134 1.19 16.28 0.53
C ILE A 134 1.17 15.57 1.87
N LEU A 135 0.16 15.88 2.67
CA LEU A 135 0.03 15.43 4.05
C LEU A 135 -1.19 14.53 4.21
N ILE A 136 -1.02 13.47 4.98
CA ILE A 136 -2.13 12.68 5.54
C ILE A 136 -2.02 12.81 7.05
N GLY A 137 -3.13 13.12 7.71
CA GLY A 137 -3.12 13.30 9.16
C GLY A 137 -4.46 13.08 9.80
N ARG A 138 -4.51 13.39 11.08
CA ARG A 138 -5.72 13.33 11.91
C ARG A 138 -6.05 14.66 12.50
N MET A 139 -7.34 14.99 12.48
CA MET A 139 -7.87 16.14 13.19
C MET A 139 -7.74 15.94 14.70
N ALA A 140 -7.20 16.94 15.39
CA ALA A 140 -6.96 16.85 16.83
C ALA A 140 -8.27 16.70 17.65
N GLU A 141 -9.36 17.31 17.18
CA GLU A 141 -10.64 17.33 17.90
C GLU A 141 -11.54 16.13 17.57
N THR A 142 -11.55 15.67 16.31
CA THR A 142 -12.52 14.68 15.83
C THR A 142 -11.92 13.32 15.55
N ASP A 143 -10.59 13.21 15.54
CA ASP A 143 -9.80 12.04 15.14
C ASP A 143 -10.09 11.57 13.69
N LYS A 144 -10.82 12.37 12.90
CA LYS A 144 -11.05 12.08 11.49
C LYS A 144 -9.76 12.26 10.70
N ARG A 145 -9.58 11.42 9.68
CA ARG A 145 -8.44 11.54 8.77
C ARG A 145 -8.66 12.67 7.78
N PHE A 146 -7.60 13.35 7.42
CA PHE A 146 -7.59 14.35 6.35
C PHE A 146 -6.46 14.09 5.35
N VAL A 147 -6.62 14.66 4.16
CA VAL A 147 -5.56 14.83 3.17
C VAL A 147 -5.45 16.32 2.89
N ALA A 148 -4.24 16.86 2.92
CA ALA A 148 -4.01 18.27 2.70
C ALA A 148 -2.75 18.53 1.87
N HIS A 149 -2.73 19.66 1.20
CA HIS A 149 -1.53 20.21 0.59
C HIS A 149 -0.90 21.25 1.53
N MET A 150 0.42 21.27 1.60
CA MET A 150 1.12 22.30 2.33
C MET A 150 1.19 23.57 1.49
N THR A 151 0.55 24.62 1.98
CA THR A 151 0.47 25.93 1.28
C THR A 151 1.65 26.85 1.57
N SER A 152 2.36 26.64 2.68
CA SER A 152 3.51 27.48 3.05
C SER A 152 4.69 27.17 2.14
N GLN A 153 5.03 28.15 1.31
CA GLN A 153 6.18 28.07 0.43
C GLN A 153 7.49 28.17 1.23
N GLY A 154 8.38 27.20 1.00
CA GLY A 154 9.78 27.30 1.34
C GLY A 154 10.17 26.64 2.65
N GLU A 155 10.00 27.27 3.79
CA GLU A 155 10.62 26.83 5.06
C GLU A 155 10.05 25.50 5.59
N HIS A 156 8.74 25.35 5.64
CA HIS A 156 8.12 24.13 6.17
C HIS A 156 8.29 22.92 5.24
N ILE A 157 8.28 23.13 3.93
CA ILE A 157 8.60 22.06 2.98
C ILE A 157 10.06 21.64 3.13
N ALA A 158 10.96 22.61 3.25
CA ALA A 158 12.38 22.34 3.51
C ALA A 158 12.56 21.57 4.83
N GLN A 159 11.81 21.93 5.87
CA GLN A 159 11.82 21.19 7.13
C GLN A 159 11.43 19.73 6.94
N LEU A 160 10.32 19.44 6.26
CA LEU A 160 9.88 18.05 5.97
C LEU A 160 10.86 17.25 5.10
N MET A 161 11.76 17.93 4.38
CA MET A 161 12.82 17.26 3.61
C MET A 161 14.04 16.87 4.47
N HIS A 162 14.20 17.46 5.64
CA HIS A 162 15.36 17.25 6.51
C HIS A 162 15.01 16.62 7.86
N GLU A 163 13.77 16.75 8.29
CA GLU A 163 13.28 16.25 9.57
C GLU A 163 12.10 15.31 9.35
N ASP A 164 11.89 14.37 10.28
CA ASP A 164 10.69 13.53 10.26
C ASP A 164 9.47 14.35 10.70
N GLY A 165 8.55 14.57 9.76
CA GLY A 165 7.32 15.33 10.00
C GLY A 165 6.20 14.52 10.68
N VAL A 166 6.35 13.21 10.87
CA VAL A 166 5.33 12.39 11.52
C VAL A 166 5.14 12.84 12.97
N GLY A 167 3.90 13.10 13.35
CA GLY A 167 3.55 13.60 14.68
C GLY A 167 3.54 15.12 14.81
N MET A 168 4.08 15.86 13.85
CA MET A 168 4.01 17.33 13.87
C MET A 168 2.56 17.82 13.79
N MET A 169 2.29 18.94 14.44
CA MET A 169 0.99 19.60 14.45
C MET A 169 0.98 20.76 13.46
N GLY A 170 -0.15 20.94 12.79
CA GLY A 170 -0.34 22.06 11.86
C GLY A 170 -1.77 22.58 11.88
N THR A 171 -1.97 23.75 11.29
CA THR A 171 -3.30 24.34 11.11
C THR A 171 -3.77 24.09 9.69
N LEU A 172 -5.00 23.60 9.57
CA LEU A 172 -5.68 23.31 8.32
C LEU A 172 -6.72 24.40 8.05
N ALA A 173 -6.80 24.84 6.83
CA ALA A 173 -7.81 25.76 6.35
C ALA A 173 -8.15 25.39 4.91
N PRO A 174 -9.43 25.36 4.50
CA PRO A 174 -9.80 25.19 3.12
C PRO A 174 -9.18 26.30 2.26
N ASP A 175 -8.69 25.94 1.08
CA ASP A 175 -8.31 26.94 0.09
C ASP A 175 -9.54 27.47 -0.68
N ASP A 176 -9.31 28.40 -1.61
CA ASP A 176 -10.39 29.01 -2.40
C ASP A 176 -11.13 28.02 -3.32
N GLU A 177 -10.52 26.84 -3.58
CA GLU A 177 -11.11 25.76 -4.38
C GLU A 177 -11.78 24.69 -3.50
N GLY A 178 -11.73 24.83 -2.17
CA GLY A 178 -12.30 23.88 -1.21
C GLY A 178 -11.38 22.69 -0.89
N PHE A 179 -10.13 22.73 -1.37
CA PHE A 179 -9.09 21.78 -1.02
C PHE A 179 -8.19 22.34 0.08
N ASN A 180 -7.57 21.50 0.88
CA ASN A 180 -6.60 21.89 1.90
C ASN A 180 -5.19 21.56 1.45
#